data_74b105585546bed9fa12692f84c1138d
#
_entry.id   74b105585546bed9fa12692f84c1138d
#
_cell.length_a   1.000
_cell.length_b   1.000
_cell.length_c   1.000
_cell.angle_alpha   90.00
_cell.angle_beta   90.00
_cell.angle_gamma   90.00
#
_symmetry.space_group_name_H-M   'P 1'
#
loop_
_entity.id
_entity.type
_entity.pdbx_description
1 polymer ?
#
loop_
_entity_poly.entity_id
_entity_poly.type
_entity_poly.pdbx_seq_one_letter_code
_entity_poly.pdbx_strand_id
1 'polypeptide(L)'
;VNTSPKTWRVENGILVCSGKPIGVMRSKKQYENFVLVIEWKHMEAGGNSGIFLWSDAIPKGRLPKGMEVQMLELQWPYINRKRNGEPNHLGYVSGELFGAGGMRAIPENPRGSRSMSYEMRCKGKGEWNRYVVVAVDGTVKLSINGKFVNGIRDADLRLSLIHI
;
A
#
# COMPACT_ATOMS: atom_id res chain seq x y z
N VAL A 1 -10.05 10.04 -7.63
CA VAL A 1 -11.32 10.08 -6.90
C VAL A 1 -11.09 10.79 -5.57
N ASN A 2 -12.01 11.66 -5.19
CA ASN A 2 -11.94 12.46 -3.95
C ASN A 2 -10.65 13.29 -3.81
N THR A 3 -10.15 13.82 -4.91
CA THR A 3 -8.95 14.65 -4.95
C THR A 3 -9.27 16.06 -5.43
N SER A 4 -8.43 17.02 -5.07
CA SER A 4 -8.44 18.37 -5.62
C SER A 4 -7.31 18.54 -6.65
N PRO A 5 -7.32 19.61 -7.47
CA PRO A 5 -6.20 19.89 -8.37
C PRO A 5 -4.84 20.05 -7.67
N LYS A 6 -4.85 20.35 -6.35
CA LYS A 6 -3.64 20.49 -5.53
C LYS A 6 -3.20 19.18 -4.86
N THR A 7 -3.97 18.09 -4.96
CA THR A 7 -3.64 16.81 -4.32
C THR A 7 -2.47 16.12 -5.04
N TRP A 8 -2.48 16.14 -6.36
CA TRP A 8 -1.49 15.50 -7.20
C TRP A 8 -0.87 16.50 -8.17
N ARG A 9 0.44 16.47 -8.32
CA ARG A 9 1.17 17.27 -9.29
C ARG A 9 2.42 16.53 -9.77
N VAL A 10 2.96 16.93 -10.89
CA VAL A 10 4.22 16.41 -11.43
C VAL A 10 5.29 17.49 -11.32
N GLU A 11 6.38 17.18 -10.64
CA GLU A 11 7.54 18.07 -10.47
C GLU A 11 8.80 17.31 -10.89
N ASN A 12 9.52 17.82 -11.88
CA ASN A 12 10.76 17.21 -12.39
C ASN A 12 10.62 15.71 -12.73
N GLY A 13 9.50 15.32 -13.34
CA GLY A 13 9.22 13.92 -13.68
C GLY A 13 8.77 13.05 -12.49
N ILE A 14 8.64 13.60 -11.30
CA ILE A 14 8.19 12.90 -10.10
C ILE A 14 6.74 13.26 -9.82
N LEU A 15 5.93 12.23 -9.56
CA LEU A 15 4.55 12.41 -9.11
C LEU A 15 4.55 12.72 -7.60
N VAL A 16 4.06 13.89 -7.24
CA VAL A 16 3.99 14.37 -5.86
C VAL A 16 2.54 14.38 -5.37
N CYS A 17 2.31 13.78 -4.21
CA CYS A 17 1.02 13.77 -3.52
C CYS A 17 1.08 14.56 -2.22
N SER A 18 0.16 15.53 -2.05
CA SER A 18 0.02 16.27 -0.79
C SER A 18 -0.73 15.48 0.29
N GLY A 19 -1.41 14.39 -0.06
CA GLY A 19 -2.29 13.63 0.82
C GLY A 19 -3.56 14.39 1.27
N LYS A 20 -3.83 15.56 0.73
CA LYS A 20 -4.97 16.42 1.13
C LYS A 20 -5.76 16.90 -0.09
N PRO A 21 -7.09 16.64 -0.14
CA PRO A 21 -7.84 15.72 0.72
C PRO A 21 -7.36 14.26 0.55
N ILE A 22 -7.72 13.40 1.51
CA ILE A 22 -7.47 11.97 1.36
C ILE A 22 -8.28 11.45 0.17
N GLY A 23 -7.60 10.84 -0.77
CA GLY A 23 -8.20 10.31 -1.98
C GLY A 23 -7.24 9.40 -2.70
N VAL A 24 -7.62 8.93 -3.88
CA VAL A 24 -6.84 7.97 -4.64
C VAL A 24 -6.70 8.39 -6.10
N MET A 25 -5.54 8.09 -6.67
CA MET A 25 -5.32 8.09 -8.10
C MET A 25 -5.41 6.65 -8.59
N ARG A 26 -5.91 6.44 -9.80
CA ARG A 26 -6.04 5.10 -10.38
C ARG A 26 -5.46 5.01 -11.79
N SER A 27 -5.07 3.81 -12.16
CA SER A 27 -4.75 3.50 -13.57
C SER A 27 -5.99 3.68 -14.47
N LYS A 28 -5.77 4.06 -15.72
CA LYS A 28 -6.83 4.08 -16.73
C LYS A 28 -7.21 2.69 -17.22
N LYS A 29 -6.22 1.79 -17.28
CA LYS A 29 -6.38 0.40 -17.69
C LYS A 29 -6.60 -0.50 -16.48
N GLN A 30 -7.33 -1.57 -16.69
CA GLN A 30 -7.48 -2.68 -15.74
C GLN A 30 -6.36 -3.70 -15.97
N TYR A 31 -5.90 -4.30 -14.90
CA TYR A 31 -4.86 -5.32 -14.92
C TYR A 31 -5.30 -6.46 -14.00
N GLU A 32 -5.19 -7.68 -14.47
CA GLU A 32 -5.51 -8.89 -13.70
C GLU A 32 -4.22 -9.55 -13.22
N ASN A 33 -3.37 -9.94 -14.16
CA ASN A 33 -2.05 -10.51 -13.90
C ASN A 33 -0.98 -9.51 -14.32
N PHE A 34 -0.14 -9.08 -13.40
CA PHE A 34 0.85 -8.03 -13.68
C PHE A 34 2.05 -8.07 -12.73
N VAL A 35 3.11 -7.43 -13.17
CA VAL A 35 4.23 -7.01 -12.32
C VAL A 35 4.19 -5.48 -12.23
N LEU A 36 4.11 -4.96 -11.01
CA LEU A 36 4.19 -3.53 -10.75
C LEU A 36 5.54 -3.22 -10.12
N VAL A 37 6.26 -2.29 -10.72
CA VAL A 37 7.46 -1.70 -10.14
C VAL A 37 7.15 -0.26 -9.82
N ILE A 38 7.34 0.14 -8.56
CA ILE A 38 7.12 1.51 -8.12
C ILE A 38 8.23 1.96 -7.18
N GLU A 39 8.73 3.17 -7.40
CA GLU A 39 9.63 3.86 -6.50
C GLU A 39 8.89 4.97 -5.78
N TRP A 40 9.08 5.05 -4.49
CA TRP A 40 8.35 5.99 -3.64
C TRP A 40 9.17 6.45 -2.45
N LYS A 41 8.83 7.60 -1.90
CA LYS A 41 9.36 8.08 -0.63
C LYS A 41 8.35 8.95 0.11
N HIS A 42 8.35 8.86 1.42
CA HIS A 42 7.65 9.82 2.26
C HIS A 42 8.53 11.04 2.53
N MET A 43 7.94 12.22 2.40
CA MET A 43 8.65 13.49 2.66
C MET A 43 8.47 13.97 4.09
N GLU A 44 7.49 13.42 4.82
CA GLU A 44 7.19 13.76 6.21
C GLU A 44 7.21 12.53 7.10
N ALA A 45 7.57 12.73 8.37
CA ALA A 45 7.50 11.68 9.38
C ALA A 45 6.05 11.23 9.59
N GLY A 46 5.85 9.93 9.78
CA GLY A 46 4.53 9.35 9.97
C GLY A 46 3.64 9.33 8.72
N GLY A 47 4.22 9.49 7.54
CA GLY A 47 3.50 9.37 6.28
C GLY A 47 2.79 8.01 6.16
N ASN A 48 1.58 8.01 5.62
CA ASN A 48 0.75 6.82 5.41
C ASN A 48 0.17 6.87 4.00
N SER A 49 0.51 5.88 3.21
CA SER A 49 0.04 5.66 1.84
C SER A 49 -0.06 4.16 1.57
N GLY A 50 -0.55 3.78 0.40
CA GLY A 50 -0.64 2.38 0.00
C GLY A 50 -0.97 2.24 -1.48
N ILE A 51 -0.79 1.03 -1.99
CA ILE A 51 -1.21 0.62 -3.33
C ILE A 51 -2.36 -0.36 -3.17
N PHE A 52 -3.47 -0.10 -3.84
CA PHE A 52 -4.59 -1.03 -3.90
C PHE A 52 -4.54 -1.82 -5.21
N LEU A 53 -4.42 -3.12 -5.08
CA LEU A 53 -4.47 -4.07 -6.18
C LEU A 53 -5.88 -4.63 -6.28
N TRP A 54 -6.31 -4.99 -7.49
CA TRP A 54 -7.62 -5.62 -7.74
C TRP A 54 -8.76 -4.88 -7.04
N SER A 55 -8.79 -3.58 -7.19
CA SER A 55 -9.70 -2.72 -6.44
C SER A 55 -10.87 -2.21 -7.26
N ASP A 56 -11.93 -1.79 -6.57
CA ASP A 56 -13.10 -1.19 -7.19
C ASP A 56 -12.71 0.04 -8.03
N ALA A 57 -13.32 0.18 -9.20
CA ALA A 57 -13.07 1.30 -10.12
C ALA A 57 -13.40 2.66 -9.49
N ILE A 58 -14.47 2.69 -8.72
CA ILE A 58 -14.94 3.89 -8.02
C ILE A 58 -15.19 3.51 -6.56
N PRO A 59 -14.42 4.04 -5.61
CA PRO A 59 -14.67 3.80 -4.20
C PRO A 59 -16.06 4.27 -3.79
N LYS A 60 -16.80 3.41 -3.08
CA LYS A 60 -18.07 3.79 -2.45
C LYS A 60 -17.88 4.55 -1.13
N GLY A 61 -16.67 4.54 -0.60
CA GLY A 61 -16.26 5.22 0.63
C GLY A 61 -15.00 6.04 0.41
N ARG A 62 -14.31 6.35 1.49
CA ARG A 62 -13.07 7.13 1.46
C ARG A 62 -11.93 6.44 0.70
N LEU A 63 -11.85 5.12 0.81
CA LEU A 63 -10.86 4.28 0.15
C LEU A 63 -11.54 3.18 -0.67
N PRO A 64 -10.89 2.65 -1.71
CA PRO A 64 -11.41 1.56 -2.50
C PRO A 64 -11.45 0.25 -1.69
N LYS A 65 -12.29 -0.67 -2.10
CA LYS A 65 -12.16 -2.07 -1.72
C LYS A 65 -11.09 -2.70 -2.60
N GLY A 66 -10.17 -3.43 -2.00
CA GLY A 66 -9.07 -4.07 -2.74
C GLY A 66 -8.02 -4.67 -1.82
N MET A 67 -6.97 -5.23 -2.39
CA MET A 67 -5.80 -5.70 -1.65
C MET A 67 -4.81 -4.55 -1.49
N GLU A 68 -4.57 -4.13 -0.25
CA GLU A 68 -3.64 -3.04 0.04
C GLU A 68 -2.22 -3.56 0.28
N VAL A 69 -1.26 -2.95 -0.43
CA VAL A 69 0.18 -3.04 -0.18
C VAL A 69 0.57 -1.79 0.58
N GLN A 70 0.84 -1.93 1.87
CA GLN A 70 1.02 -0.81 2.79
C GLN A 70 2.35 -0.08 2.56
N MET A 71 2.29 1.25 2.57
CA MET A 71 3.43 2.16 2.55
C MET A 71 3.37 3.09 3.76
N LEU A 72 4.08 2.75 4.83
CA LEU A 72 4.19 3.58 6.02
C LEU A 72 5.60 4.15 6.18
N GLU A 73 5.69 5.38 6.62
CA GLU A 73 6.95 5.94 7.09
C GLU A 73 7.30 5.34 8.46
N LEU A 74 8.59 5.11 8.72
CA LEU A 74 9.08 4.34 9.87
C LEU A 74 8.67 4.92 11.24
N GLN A 75 8.40 6.21 11.32
CA GLN A 75 7.96 6.87 12.56
C GLN A 75 6.45 6.76 12.80
N TRP A 76 5.68 6.26 11.81
CA TRP A 76 4.22 6.19 11.92
C TRP A 76 3.74 5.45 13.18
N PRO A 77 4.29 4.28 13.56
CA PRO A 77 3.88 3.56 14.78
C PRO A 77 4.10 4.34 16.06
N TYR A 78 5.12 5.18 16.10
CA TYR A 78 5.50 5.97 17.27
C TYR A 78 4.72 7.28 17.38
N ILE A 79 4.31 7.84 16.25
CA ILE A 79 3.46 9.04 16.19
C ILE A 79 2.00 8.64 16.49
N ASN A 80 1.54 7.53 15.93
CA ASN A 80 0.18 7.01 16.10
C ASN A 80 0.14 5.93 17.19
N ARG A 81 0.41 6.31 18.43
CA ARG A 81 0.47 5.40 19.57
C ARG A 81 -0.91 4.83 19.93
N LYS A 82 -0.92 3.67 20.57
CA LYS A 82 -2.08 3.10 21.21
C LYS A 82 -2.50 3.98 22.41
N ARG A 83 -3.73 3.75 22.93
CA ARG A 83 -4.24 4.46 24.12
C ARG A 83 -3.38 4.29 25.38
N ASN A 84 -2.66 3.16 25.49
CA ASN A 84 -1.75 2.88 26.61
C ASN A 84 -0.35 3.49 26.41
N GLY A 85 -0.13 4.28 25.37
CA GLY A 85 1.14 4.93 25.08
C GLY A 85 2.17 4.09 24.34
N GLU A 86 1.91 2.78 24.14
CA GLU A 86 2.81 1.93 23.34
C GLU A 86 2.78 2.28 21.86
N PRO A 87 3.87 2.02 21.13
CA PRO A 87 3.86 2.16 19.68
C PRO A 87 2.77 1.29 19.05
N ASN A 88 2.07 1.84 18.07
CA ASN A 88 1.07 1.10 17.29
C ASN A 88 1.78 0.30 16.18
N HIS A 89 2.60 -0.65 16.60
CA HIS A 89 3.55 -1.34 15.76
C HIS A 89 3.11 -2.73 15.34
N LEU A 90 3.99 -3.42 14.64
CA LEU A 90 3.97 -4.83 14.25
C LEU A 90 2.88 -5.27 13.26
N GLY A 91 1.92 -4.43 12.95
CA GLY A 91 0.93 -4.72 11.94
C GLY A 91 0.72 -3.57 10.99
N TYR A 92 1.28 -2.42 11.31
CA TYR A 92 1.15 -1.20 10.52
C TYR A 92 2.52 -0.76 10.00
N VAL A 93 3.25 -1.69 9.41
CA VAL A 93 4.56 -1.42 8.82
C VAL A 93 4.50 -1.49 7.31
N SER A 94 5.46 -0.86 6.65
CA SER A 94 5.60 -0.95 5.21
C SER A 94 5.75 -2.37 4.72
N GLY A 95 5.02 -2.69 3.65
CA GLY A 95 5.02 -4.01 3.05
C GLY A 95 4.02 -4.99 3.66
N GLU A 96 3.22 -4.58 4.64
CA GLU A 96 2.08 -5.38 5.08
C GLU A 96 1.06 -5.52 3.94
N LEU A 97 0.48 -6.71 3.77
CA LEU A 97 -0.54 -7.02 2.78
C LEU A 97 -1.85 -7.34 3.48
N PHE A 98 -2.93 -6.69 3.10
CA PHE A 98 -4.25 -6.94 3.70
C PHE A 98 -5.40 -6.52 2.79
N GLY A 99 -6.53 -7.18 2.96
CA GLY A 99 -7.76 -6.82 2.28
C GLY A 99 -8.45 -5.63 2.93
N ALA A 100 -8.72 -4.60 2.14
CA ALA A 100 -9.53 -3.44 2.50
C ALA A 100 -10.97 -3.59 2.00
N GLY A 101 -11.94 -3.01 2.72
CA GLY A 101 -13.34 -3.02 2.32
C GLY A 101 -13.98 -4.42 2.23
N GLY A 102 -13.48 -5.39 3.02
CA GLY A 102 -14.00 -6.75 3.08
C GLY A 102 -13.41 -7.69 2.02
N MET A 103 -12.37 -7.30 1.29
CA MET A 103 -11.58 -8.23 0.48
C MET A 103 -10.84 -9.22 1.37
N ARG A 104 -10.73 -10.47 0.94
CA ARG A 104 -10.09 -11.54 1.70
C ARG A 104 -8.93 -12.14 0.91
N ALA A 105 -7.93 -12.64 1.63
CA ALA A 105 -6.83 -13.44 1.11
C ALA A 105 -6.26 -14.29 2.25
N ILE A 106 -5.46 -15.30 1.91
CA ILE A 106 -4.72 -16.10 2.88
C ILE A 106 -3.33 -15.48 3.03
N PRO A 107 -2.97 -14.99 4.23
CA PRO A 107 -1.64 -14.43 4.47
C PRO A 107 -0.57 -15.52 4.52
N GLU A 108 0.62 -15.24 3.99
CA GLU A 108 1.79 -16.14 4.10
C GLU A 108 2.51 -16.00 5.45
N ASN A 109 2.55 -14.80 6.00
CA ASN A 109 3.07 -14.53 7.34
C ASN A 109 1.96 -13.90 8.20
N PRO A 110 1.04 -14.72 8.75
CA PRO A 110 -0.21 -14.25 9.29
C PRO A 110 -0.08 -13.47 10.60
N ARG A 111 -0.81 -12.35 10.64
CA ARG A 111 -1.18 -11.63 11.84
C ARG A 111 -2.66 -11.28 11.76
N GLY A 112 -3.50 -12.13 12.29
CA GLY A 112 -4.93 -12.11 12.00
C GLY A 112 -5.18 -12.28 10.49
N SER A 113 -5.96 -11.39 9.89
CA SER A 113 -6.25 -11.39 8.44
C SER A 113 -5.19 -10.69 7.58
N ARG A 114 -4.11 -10.23 8.18
CA ARG A 114 -3.03 -9.49 7.50
C ARG A 114 -1.80 -10.36 7.35
N SER A 115 -1.02 -10.14 6.30
CA SER A 115 0.30 -10.73 6.11
C SER A 115 1.37 -9.69 6.42
N MET A 116 2.21 -9.99 7.40
CA MET A 116 3.31 -9.12 7.81
C MET A 116 4.53 -9.33 6.94
N SER A 117 5.33 -8.29 6.76
CA SER A 117 6.68 -8.47 6.21
C SER A 117 7.54 -9.34 7.12
N TYR A 118 8.29 -10.26 6.51
CA TYR A 118 9.26 -11.11 7.23
C TYR A 118 10.40 -10.29 7.83
N GLU A 119 10.72 -9.16 7.20
CA GLU A 119 11.74 -8.22 7.69
C GLU A 119 11.43 -6.79 7.27
N MET A 120 11.94 -5.83 8.02
CA MET A 120 11.86 -4.39 7.71
C MET A 120 12.95 -4.02 6.71
N ARG A 121 12.54 -3.62 5.50
CA ARG A 121 13.46 -3.23 4.43
C ARG A 121 13.26 -1.79 3.94
N CYS A 122 12.21 -1.13 4.38
CA CYS A 122 11.97 0.26 4.00
C CYS A 122 12.96 1.20 4.67
N LYS A 123 13.35 2.20 3.91
CA LYS A 123 14.13 3.34 4.35
C LYS A 123 13.19 4.43 4.85
N GLY A 124 13.70 5.33 5.66
CA GLY A 124 12.93 6.39 6.29
C GLY A 124 12.60 7.57 5.40
N LYS A 125 12.13 8.62 6.04
CA LYS A 125 11.73 9.89 5.43
C LYS A 125 12.83 10.44 4.51
N GLY A 126 12.43 10.86 3.31
CA GLY A 126 13.32 11.46 2.32
C GLY A 126 14.11 10.46 1.46
N GLU A 127 14.08 9.17 1.79
CA GLU A 127 14.81 8.15 1.06
C GLU A 127 13.90 7.36 0.12
N TRP A 128 14.42 7.04 -1.08
CA TRP A 128 13.72 6.25 -2.07
C TRP A 128 13.65 4.77 -1.68
N ASN A 129 12.46 4.24 -1.77
CA ASN A 129 12.13 2.82 -1.66
C ASN A 129 11.62 2.30 -3.00
N ARG A 130 11.96 1.06 -3.31
CA ARG A 130 11.47 0.36 -4.51
C ARG A 130 10.67 -0.87 -4.10
N TYR A 131 9.42 -0.90 -4.54
CA TYR A 131 8.56 -2.08 -4.47
C TYR A 131 8.53 -2.79 -5.82
N VAL A 132 8.60 -4.11 -5.78
CA VAL A 132 8.24 -4.98 -6.90
C VAL A 132 7.11 -5.87 -6.40
N VAL A 133 5.96 -5.72 -7.01
CA VAL A 133 4.73 -6.47 -6.69
C VAL A 133 4.44 -7.38 -7.87
N VAL A 134 4.47 -8.69 -7.65
CA VAL A 134 4.00 -9.68 -8.62
C VAL A 134 2.61 -10.11 -8.19
N ALA A 135 1.61 -9.86 -9.01
CA ALA A 135 0.20 -10.15 -8.74
C ALA A 135 -0.36 -11.02 -9.86
N VAL A 136 -0.56 -12.31 -9.55
CA VAL A 136 -0.97 -13.33 -10.52
C VAL A 136 -1.97 -14.28 -9.85
N ASP A 137 -3.12 -14.47 -10.48
CA ASP A 137 -4.14 -15.46 -10.10
C ASP A 137 -4.45 -15.47 -8.59
N GLY A 138 -4.71 -14.28 -8.02
CA GLY A 138 -5.02 -14.13 -6.60
C GLY A 138 -3.82 -14.25 -5.66
N THR A 139 -2.62 -14.44 -6.18
CA THR A 139 -1.39 -14.47 -5.41
C THR A 139 -0.65 -13.15 -5.55
N VAL A 140 -0.17 -12.61 -4.44
CA VAL A 140 0.72 -11.44 -4.43
C VAL A 140 2.03 -11.81 -3.77
N LYS A 141 3.12 -11.44 -4.44
CA LYS A 141 4.48 -11.49 -3.89
C LYS A 141 5.06 -10.09 -3.89
N LEU A 142 5.59 -9.65 -2.76
CA LEU A 142 6.17 -8.33 -2.58
C LEU A 142 7.66 -8.43 -2.30
N SER A 143 8.44 -7.71 -3.08
CA SER A 143 9.85 -7.43 -2.78
C SER A 143 10.04 -5.94 -2.48
N ILE A 144 10.86 -5.64 -1.48
CA ILE A 144 11.22 -4.28 -1.07
C ILE A 144 12.74 -4.13 -1.15
N ASN A 145 13.20 -3.13 -1.90
CA ASN A 145 14.62 -2.82 -2.03
C ASN A 145 15.45 -4.06 -2.42
N GLY A 146 14.95 -4.85 -3.38
CA GLY A 146 15.63 -5.98 -3.97
C GLY A 146 15.47 -7.32 -3.25
N LYS A 147 14.68 -7.40 -2.16
CA LYS A 147 14.48 -8.66 -1.43
C LYS A 147 13.00 -8.97 -1.23
N PHE A 148 12.61 -10.23 -1.41
CA PHE A 148 11.28 -10.71 -1.07
C PHE A 148 11.00 -10.55 0.43
N VAL A 149 9.84 -9.97 0.76
CA VAL A 149 9.49 -9.67 2.15
C VAL A 149 8.10 -10.15 2.56
N ASN A 150 7.17 -10.36 1.61
CA ASN A 150 5.80 -10.72 1.99
C ASN A 150 5.02 -11.35 0.84
N GLY A 151 3.96 -12.07 1.19
CA GLY A 151 3.02 -12.63 0.22
C GLY A 151 1.64 -12.90 0.80
N ILE A 152 0.70 -13.03 -0.12
CA ILE A 152 -0.64 -13.56 0.12
C ILE A 152 -1.04 -14.47 -1.04
N ARG A 153 -2.03 -15.32 -0.83
CA ARG A 153 -2.65 -16.17 -1.85
C ARG A 153 -4.17 -16.21 -1.71
N ASP A 154 -4.82 -16.75 -2.72
CA ASP A 154 -6.27 -16.95 -2.77
C ASP A 154 -7.05 -15.66 -2.48
N ALA A 155 -6.56 -14.53 -3.02
CA ALA A 155 -7.28 -13.27 -2.93
C ALA A 155 -8.60 -13.33 -3.73
N ASP A 156 -9.64 -12.74 -3.16
CA ASP A 156 -10.91 -12.55 -3.87
C ASP A 156 -10.68 -11.67 -5.11
N LEU A 157 -10.48 -12.28 -6.27
CA LEU A 157 -10.32 -11.55 -7.52
C LEU A 157 -11.65 -10.89 -7.89
N ARG A 158 -11.63 -9.59 -7.98
CA ARG A 158 -12.70 -8.80 -8.59
C ARG A 158 -12.08 -7.89 -9.63
N LEU A 159 -12.84 -7.48 -10.63
CA LEU A 159 -12.38 -6.64 -11.74
C LEU A 159 -11.55 -5.46 -11.25
N SER A 160 -10.37 -5.32 -11.79
CA SER A 160 -9.20 -4.81 -11.10
C SER A 160 -8.65 -3.54 -11.72
N LEU A 161 -8.57 -2.53 -10.86
CA LEU A 161 -7.76 -1.34 -11.09
C LEU A 161 -6.64 -1.30 -10.07
N ILE A 162 -5.54 -0.66 -10.42
CA ILE A 162 -4.48 -0.32 -9.48
C ILE A 162 -4.74 1.10 -9.00
N HIS A 163 -4.88 1.29 -7.69
CA HIS A 163 -4.99 2.60 -7.05
C HIS A 163 -3.75 2.90 -6.21
N ILE A 164 -3.34 4.14 -6.21
CA ILE A 164 -2.24 4.69 -5.41
C ILE A 164 -2.76 5.85 -4.57
#